data_181162d79b1c24a12835176afac92bc1
#
_entry.id   181162d79b1c24a12835176afac92bc1
#
_cell.length_a   1.000
_cell.length_b   1.000
_cell.length_c   1.000
_cell.angle_alpha   90.00
_cell.angle_beta   90.00
_cell.angle_gamma   90.00
#
_symmetry.space_group_name_H-M   'P 1'
#
loop_
_entity.id
_entity.type
_entity.pdbx_description
1 polymer ?
#
loop_
_entity_poly.entity_id
_entity_poly.type
_entity_poly.pdbx_seq_one_letter_code
_entity_poly.pdbx_strand_id
1 'polypeptide(L)'
;MRDVDCLSVRNGVLHIEGVNTLDLAERFGTPLFVFSEAQLKENLRRFRDAFAKGWPGPVDVLPAMKANTLLATRQLLSNEGAGADIYSAEELAGVLKTGVDPERVSVNGGGKSKNHLRHCVDAGVRITVEDVHEIDLIQEVLLTA
;
A
#
# COMPACT_ATOMS: atom_id res chain seq x y z
N MET A 1 12.10 -6.72 -21.08
CA MET A 1 11.05 -6.51 -20.08
C MET A 1 10.04 -7.61 -20.34
N ARG A 2 9.92 -8.62 -19.48
CA ARG A 2 8.86 -9.64 -19.65
C ARG A 2 7.62 -9.00 -19.07
N ASP A 3 6.69 -8.63 -19.97
CA ASP A 3 5.35 -8.26 -19.54
C ASP A 3 4.76 -9.52 -18.90
N VAL A 4 4.35 -9.42 -17.64
CA VAL A 4 3.44 -10.41 -17.09
C VAL A 4 2.12 -10.08 -17.75
N ASP A 5 1.83 -10.78 -18.84
CA ASP A 5 0.61 -10.55 -19.62
C ASP A 5 -0.57 -11.10 -18.84
N CYS A 6 -1.03 -10.31 -17.85
CA CYS A 6 -2.36 -10.57 -17.29
C CYS A 6 -3.46 -10.33 -18.34
N LEU A 7 -3.11 -9.74 -19.50
CA LEU A 7 -4.00 -9.43 -20.59
C LEU A 7 -3.78 -10.38 -21.78
N SER A 8 -4.85 -10.88 -22.34
CA SER A 8 -4.83 -11.65 -23.58
C SER A 8 -6.07 -11.38 -24.43
N VAL A 9 -5.98 -11.57 -25.75
CA VAL A 9 -7.14 -11.49 -26.64
C VAL A 9 -7.44 -12.87 -27.19
N ARG A 10 -8.68 -13.35 -27.01
CA ARG A 10 -9.16 -14.63 -27.54
C ARG A 10 -10.45 -14.39 -28.30
N ASN A 11 -10.50 -14.80 -29.55
CA ASN A 11 -11.65 -14.60 -30.45
C ASN A 11 -12.14 -13.14 -30.49
N GLY A 12 -11.20 -12.17 -30.49
CA GLY A 12 -11.52 -10.75 -30.53
C GLY A 12 -11.98 -10.14 -29.19
N VAL A 13 -12.01 -10.92 -28.09
CA VAL A 13 -12.41 -10.45 -26.76
C VAL A 13 -11.20 -10.36 -25.84
N LEU A 14 -11.09 -9.26 -25.11
CA LEU A 14 -10.07 -9.08 -24.08
C LEU A 14 -10.35 -9.99 -22.89
N HIS A 15 -9.30 -10.60 -22.36
CA HIS A 15 -9.32 -11.37 -21.12
C HIS A 15 -8.29 -10.81 -20.15
N ILE A 16 -8.64 -10.77 -18.87
CA ILE A 16 -7.77 -10.39 -17.77
C ILE A 16 -7.57 -11.64 -16.89
N GLU A 17 -6.33 -12.12 -16.78
CA GLU A 17 -6.00 -13.44 -16.13
C GLU A 17 -6.87 -14.59 -16.64
N GLY A 18 -7.22 -14.57 -17.93
CA GLY A 18 -8.07 -15.57 -18.56
C GLY A 18 -9.57 -15.40 -18.34
N VAL A 19 -10.00 -14.41 -17.58
CA VAL A 19 -11.42 -14.05 -17.38
C VAL A 19 -11.87 -13.11 -18.51
N ASN A 20 -12.99 -13.44 -19.15
CA ASN A 20 -13.58 -12.66 -20.23
C ASN A 20 -14.11 -11.32 -19.70
N THR A 21 -13.71 -10.20 -20.30
CA THR A 21 -14.13 -8.86 -19.85
C THR A 21 -15.60 -8.56 -20.12
N LEU A 22 -16.24 -9.20 -21.09
CA LEU A 22 -17.68 -9.04 -21.33
C LEU A 22 -18.49 -9.70 -20.20
N ASP A 23 -18.07 -10.89 -19.73
CA ASP A 23 -18.71 -11.57 -18.61
C ASP A 23 -18.57 -10.75 -17.32
N LEU A 24 -17.41 -10.09 -17.12
CA LEU A 24 -17.21 -9.16 -16.00
C LEU A 24 -18.16 -7.96 -16.10
N ALA A 25 -18.30 -7.36 -17.29
CA ALA A 25 -19.20 -6.22 -17.50
C ALA A 25 -20.67 -6.61 -17.30
N GLU A 26 -21.08 -7.80 -17.75
CA GLU A 26 -22.43 -8.31 -17.56
C GLU A 26 -22.72 -8.55 -16.07
N ARG A 27 -21.77 -9.16 -15.36
CA ARG A 27 -21.95 -9.53 -13.95
C ARG A 27 -21.90 -8.36 -12.98
N PHE A 28 -21.01 -7.38 -13.22
CA PHE A 28 -20.71 -6.30 -12.28
C PHE A 28 -21.14 -4.92 -12.78
N GLY A 29 -21.54 -4.79 -14.02
CA GLY A 29 -21.87 -3.51 -14.66
C GLY A 29 -20.62 -2.75 -15.12
N THR A 30 -20.87 -1.57 -15.69
CA THR A 30 -19.83 -0.61 -16.15
C THR A 30 -20.20 0.79 -15.68
N PRO A 31 -19.22 1.68 -15.38
CA PRO A 31 -17.77 1.47 -15.48
C PRO A 31 -17.25 0.53 -14.38
N LEU A 32 -16.22 -0.26 -14.68
CA LEU A 32 -15.65 -1.26 -13.76
C LEU A 32 -14.12 -1.16 -13.75
N PHE A 33 -13.54 -1.05 -12.54
CA PHE A 33 -12.10 -1.25 -12.33
C PHE A 33 -11.82 -2.71 -11.99
N VAL A 34 -10.87 -3.30 -12.69
CA VAL A 34 -10.44 -4.70 -12.47
C VAL A 34 -8.98 -4.71 -12.05
N PHE A 35 -8.69 -5.33 -10.91
CA PHE A 35 -7.33 -5.50 -10.41
C PHE A 35 -6.91 -6.97 -10.56
N SER A 36 -5.76 -7.17 -11.19
CA SER A 36 -5.14 -8.47 -11.30
C SER A 36 -4.29 -8.74 -10.04
N GLU A 37 -4.62 -9.78 -9.29
CA GLU A 37 -3.86 -10.18 -8.12
C GLU A 37 -2.45 -10.63 -8.51
N ALA A 38 -2.33 -11.46 -9.55
CA ALA A 38 -1.04 -11.98 -10.00
C ALA A 38 -0.13 -10.83 -10.47
N GLN A 39 -0.67 -9.86 -11.23
CA GLN A 39 0.09 -8.71 -11.69
C GLN A 39 0.55 -7.82 -10.53
N LEU A 40 -0.31 -7.59 -9.53
CA LEU A 40 0.02 -6.79 -8.35
C LEU A 40 1.19 -7.41 -7.57
N LYS A 41 1.12 -8.71 -7.32
CA LYS A 41 2.19 -9.47 -6.62
C LYS A 41 3.49 -9.47 -7.41
N GLU A 42 3.42 -9.72 -8.70
CA GLU A 42 4.59 -9.75 -9.57
C GLU A 42 5.26 -8.37 -9.67
N ASN A 43 4.49 -7.29 -9.76
CA ASN A 43 5.02 -5.93 -9.78
C ASN A 43 5.81 -5.62 -8.48
N LEU A 44 5.26 -5.99 -7.33
CA LEU A 44 5.94 -5.81 -6.04
C LEU A 44 7.24 -6.62 -5.97
N ARG A 45 7.20 -7.89 -6.38
CA ARG A 45 8.39 -8.78 -6.38
C ARG A 45 9.46 -8.22 -7.32
N ARG A 46 9.10 -7.86 -8.54
CA ARG A 46 10.04 -7.29 -9.53
C ARG A 46 10.69 -6.02 -9.03
N PHE A 47 9.90 -5.14 -8.39
CA PHE A 47 10.44 -3.91 -7.83
C PHE A 47 11.46 -4.21 -6.72
N ARG A 48 11.09 -5.03 -5.74
CA ARG A 48 11.97 -5.45 -4.64
C ARG A 48 13.25 -6.13 -5.16
N ASP A 49 13.11 -7.06 -6.09
CA ASP A 49 14.24 -7.84 -6.60
C ASP A 49 15.18 -6.99 -7.46
N ALA A 50 14.67 -5.95 -8.13
CA ALA A 50 15.50 -5.01 -8.87
C ALA A 50 16.42 -4.22 -7.93
N PHE A 51 15.92 -3.78 -6.78
CA PHE A 51 16.73 -3.11 -5.76
C PHE A 51 17.70 -4.08 -5.08
N ALA A 52 17.24 -5.28 -4.73
CA ALA A 52 18.07 -6.29 -4.06
C ALA A 52 19.30 -6.73 -4.89
N LYS A 53 19.25 -6.61 -6.20
CA LYS A 53 20.40 -6.89 -7.09
C LYS A 53 21.55 -5.88 -6.96
N GLY A 54 21.24 -4.63 -6.63
CA GLY A 54 22.22 -3.54 -6.57
C GLY A 54 22.52 -3.04 -5.15
N TRP A 55 21.76 -3.51 -4.16
CA TRP A 55 21.88 -3.08 -2.79
C TRP A 55 22.25 -4.26 -1.86
N PRO A 56 23.33 -4.16 -1.07
CA PRO A 56 23.81 -5.28 -0.26
C PRO A 56 23.04 -5.50 1.06
N GLY A 57 22.12 -4.61 1.38
CA GLY A 57 21.31 -4.66 2.62
C GLY A 57 19.86 -5.08 2.37
N PRO A 58 19.05 -5.14 3.43
CA PRO A 58 17.63 -5.41 3.30
C PRO A 58 16.92 -4.29 2.53
N VAL A 59 15.89 -4.66 1.77
CA VAL A 59 15.06 -3.74 0.99
C VAL A 59 13.62 -3.84 1.48
N ASP A 60 13.12 -2.77 2.07
CA ASP A 60 11.72 -2.61 2.42
C ASP A 60 11.00 -1.81 1.32
N VAL A 61 9.89 -2.35 0.85
CA VAL A 61 9.01 -1.65 -0.09
C VAL A 61 7.75 -1.24 0.65
N LEU A 62 7.47 0.05 0.67
CA LEU A 62 6.32 0.65 1.33
C LEU A 62 5.41 1.31 0.28
N PRO A 63 4.51 0.55 -0.35
CA PRO A 63 3.57 1.13 -1.31
C PRO A 63 2.65 2.15 -0.64
N ALA A 64 2.49 3.32 -1.29
CA ALA A 64 1.65 4.39 -0.78
C ALA A 64 0.16 3.99 -0.78
N MET A 65 -0.49 4.09 0.38
CA MET A 65 -1.91 3.73 0.57
C MET A 65 -2.83 4.60 -0.29
N LYS A 66 -2.51 5.88 -0.45
CA LYS A 66 -3.27 6.82 -1.28
C LYS A 66 -3.39 6.43 -2.76
N ALA A 67 -2.48 5.62 -3.28
CA ALA A 67 -2.55 5.15 -4.66
C ALA A 67 -3.73 4.19 -4.90
N ASN A 68 -4.09 3.40 -3.88
CA ASN A 68 -5.26 2.53 -3.87
C ASN A 68 -5.64 2.18 -2.42
N THR A 69 -6.75 2.72 -1.95
CA THR A 69 -7.24 2.55 -0.57
C THR A 69 -8.07 1.29 -0.37
N LEU A 70 -8.27 0.44 -1.39
CA LEU A 70 -8.98 -0.82 -1.25
C LEU A 70 -8.23 -1.76 -0.31
N LEU A 71 -8.88 -2.17 0.78
CA LEU A 71 -8.28 -3.06 1.78
C LEU A 71 -7.88 -4.41 1.17
N ALA A 72 -8.60 -4.90 0.17
CA ALA A 72 -8.25 -6.14 -0.53
C ALA A 72 -6.87 -6.05 -1.21
N THR A 73 -6.60 -4.97 -1.96
CA THR A 73 -5.28 -4.75 -2.58
C THR A 73 -4.19 -4.57 -1.53
N ARG A 74 -4.50 -3.86 -0.44
CA ARG A 74 -3.57 -3.68 0.67
C ARG A 74 -3.25 -5.02 1.34
N GLN A 75 -4.25 -5.86 1.58
CA GLN A 75 -4.07 -7.20 2.16
C GLN A 75 -3.14 -8.06 1.29
N LEU A 76 -3.35 -8.04 -0.03
CA LEU A 76 -2.47 -8.77 -0.96
C LEU A 76 -1.00 -8.32 -0.85
N LEU A 77 -0.77 -7.00 -0.79
CA LEU A 77 0.57 -6.44 -0.63
C LEU A 77 1.19 -6.81 0.73
N SER A 78 0.41 -6.77 1.82
CA SER A 78 0.86 -7.18 3.17
C SER A 78 1.23 -8.67 3.20
N ASN A 79 0.43 -9.52 2.57
CA ASN A 79 0.71 -10.96 2.49
C ASN A 79 2.00 -11.27 1.69
N GLU A 80 2.37 -10.40 0.74
CA GLU A 80 3.65 -10.47 0.00
C GLU A 80 4.81 -9.81 0.79
N GLY A 81 4.57 -9.39 2.01
CA GLY A 81 5.58 -8.80 2.89
C GLY A 81 5.90 -7.33 2.59
N ALA A 82 5.02 -6.57 1.93
CA ALA A 82 5.20 -5.14 1.79
C ALA A 82 4.83 -4.40 3.09
N GLY A 83 5.59 -3.36 3.42
CA GLY A 83 5.19 -2.34 4.40
C GLY A 83 4.14 -1.39 3.83
N ALA A 84 3.93 -0.22 4.43
CA ALA A 84 2.99 0.77 3.93
C ALA A 84 3.49 2.20 4.14
N ASP A 85 3.20 3.05 3.17
CA ASP A 85 3.33 4.50 3.29
C ASP A 85 1.93 5.11 3.40
N ILE A 86 1.68 5.87 4.47
CA ILE A 86 0.36 6.41 4.80
C ILE A 86 0.42 7.92 5.09
N TYR A 87 -0.73 8.58 4.98
CA TYR A 87 -0.89 10.01 5.17
C TYR A 87 -1.97 10.40 6.18
N SER A 88 -2.93 9.52 6.46
CA SER A 88 -4.08 9.85 7.30
C SER A 88 -4.35 8.82 8.40
N ALA A 89 -5.16 9.19 9.38
CA ALA A 89 -5.59 8.30 10.44
C ALA A 89 -6.46 7.14 9.91
N GLU A 90 -7.26 7.40 8.87
CA GLU A 90 -8.07 6.40 8.20
C GLU A 90 -7.20 5.38 7.47
N GLU A 91 -6.13 5.84 6.80
CA GLU A 91 -5.15 4.96 6.16
C GLU A 91 -4.39 4.13 7.21
N LEU A 92 -4.02 4.73 8.35
CA LEU A 92 -3.43 4.00 9.48
C LEU A 92 -4.35 2.89 9.96
N ALA A 93 -5.61 3.23 10.26
CA ALA A 93 -6.59 2.25 10.71
C ALA A 93 -6.84 1.14 9.67
N GLY A 94 -6.83 1.49 8.39
CA GLY A 94 -6.97 0.53 7.28
C GLY A 94 -5.79 -0.41 7.18
N VAL A 95 -4.58 0.12 7.22
CA VAL A 95 -3.36 -0.68 7.04
C VAL A 95 -3.13 -1.64 8.21
N LEU A 96 -3.39 -1.21 9.44
CA LEU A 96 -3.25 -2.07 10.62
C LEU A 96 -4.20 -3.28 10.58
N LYS A 97 -5.40 -3.12 10.00
CA LYS A 97 -6.34 -4.24 9.80
C LYS A 97 -5.81 -5.33 8.88
N THR A 98 -4.81 -5.06 8.06
CA THR A 98 -4.21 -6.06 7.18
C THR A 98 -3.11 -6.89 7.85
N GLY A 99 -2.85 -6.67 9.13
CA GLY A 99 -1.83 -7.40 9.89
C GLY A 99 -0.40 -7.04 9.51
N VAL A 100 -0.19 -5.89 8.86
CA VAL A 100 1.16 -5.40 8.59
C VAL A 100 1.87 -5.08 9.91
N ASP A 101 3.16 -5.38 9.97
CA ASP A 101 4.01 -5.00 11.09
C ASP A 101 4.07 -3.46 11.19
N PRO A 102 3.67 -2.85 12.33
CA PRO A 102 3.72 -1.40 12.51
C PRO A 102 5.10 -0.78 12.27
N GLU A 103 6.17 -1.48 12.59
CA GLU A 103 7.54 -1.02 12.31
C GLU A 103 7.82 -0.86 10.81
N ARG A 104 7.00 -1.46 9.97
CA ARG A 104 7.05 -1.37 8.50
C ARG A 104 6.00 -0.44 7.91
N VAL A 105 5.37 0.38 8.75
CA VAL A 105 4.48 1.47 8.33
C VAL A 105 5.19 2.80 8.52
N SER A 106 5.16 3.65 7.50
CA SER A 106 5.71 5.02 7.55
C SER A 106 4.58 6.02 7.36
N VAL A 107 4.51 7.01 8.23
CA VAL A 107 3.57 8.13 8.14
C VAL A 107 4.28 9.35 7.62
N ASN A 108 3.86 9.83 6.45
CA ASN A 108 4.44 10.98 5.76
C ASN A 108 3.43 12.13 5.64
N GLY A 109 3.89 13.27 5.08
CA GLY A 109 3.06 14.45 4.80
C GLY A 109 2.96 15.42 5.96
N GLY A 110 2.90 16.70 5.61
CA GLY A 110 2.78 17.79 6.58
C GLY A 110 1.38 17.91 7.16
N GLY A 111 1.29 18.68 8.26
CA GLY A 111 0.01 19.01 8.89
C GLY A 111 -0.63 17.87 9.68
N LYS A 112 0.18 16.95 10.19
CA LYS A 112 -0.30 15.90 11.08
C LYS A 112 -0.90 16.51 12.36
N SER A 113 -2.17 16.24 12.61
CA SER A 113 -2.81 16.68 13.84
C SER A 113 -2.24 15.95 15.06
N LYS A 114 -2.32 16.58 16.25
CA LYS A 114 -1.90 15.96 17.50
C LYS A 114 -2.58 14.59 17.74
N ASN A 115 -3.88 14.49 17.40
CA ASN A 115 -4.61 13.23 17.51
C ASN A 115 -4.09 12.16 16.55
N HIS A 116 -3.75 12.53 15.31
CA HIS A 116 -3.15 11.60 14.35
C HIS A 116 -1.76 11.13 14.83
N LEU A 117 -0.93 12.06 15.28
CA LEU A 117 0.39 11.74 15.86
C LEU A 117 0.27 10.80 17.07
N ARG A 118 -0.73 10.99 17.93
CA ARG A 118 -1.00 10.06 19.05
C ARG A 118 -1.28 8.66 18.55
N HIS A 119 -2.18 8.49 17.59
CA HIS A 119 -2.47 7.17 17.03
C HIS A 119 -1.23 6.53 16.39
N CYS A 120 -0.36 7.33 15.78
CA CYS A 120 0.89 6.83 15.19
C CYS A 120 1.86 6.36 16.26
N VAL A 121 2.02 7.13 17.35
CA VAL A 121 2.87 6.76 18.49
C VAL A 121 2.34 5.50 19.18
N ASP A 122 1.04 5.47 19.48
CA ASP A 122 0.40 4.32 20.14
C ASP A 122 0.51 3.04 19.31
N ALA A 123 0.47 3.17 17.98
CA ALA A 123 0.64 2.05 17.06
C ALA A 123 2.08 1.63 16.83
N GLY A 124 3.08 2.43 17.23
CA GLY A 124 4.50 2.14 17.03
C GLY A 124 4.98 2.24 15.58
N VAL A 125 4.33 3.10 14.77
CA VAL A 125 4.72 3.30 13.37
C VAL A 125 5.81 4.37 13.23
N ARG A 126 6.54 4.33 12.12
CA ARG A 126 7.56 5.34 11.79
C ARG A 126 6.90 6.66 11.39
N ILE A 127 7.33 7.77 11.96
CA ILE A 127 6.84 9.10 11.65
C ILE A 127 7.94 9.89 10.94
N THR A 128 7.68 10.34 9.71
CA THR A 128 8.52 11.31 9.03
C THR A 128 8.11 12.71 9.50
N VAL A 129 9.03 13.42 10.13
CA VAL A 129 8.81 14.81 10.56
C VAL A 129 9.01 15.73 9.35
N GLU A 130 7.96 16.44 8.96
CA GLU A 130 7.95 17.35 7.81
C GLU A 130 8.11 18.82 8.22
N ASP A 131 7.82 19.13 9.48
CA ASP A 131 7.86 20.49 10.02
C ASP A 131 8.40 20.47 11.45
N VAL A 132 9.14 21.53 11.84
CA VAL A 132 9.71 21.65 13.18
C VAL A 132 8.65 21.68 14.28
N HIS A 133 7.45 22.21 14.01
CA HIS A 133 6.35 22.21 14.96
C HIS A 133 5.80 20.81 15.25
N GLU A 134 5.98 19.86 14.34
CA GLU A 134 5.60 18.47 14.60
C GLU A 134 6.43 17.85 15.73
N ILE A 135 7.66 18.33 15.95
CA ILE A 135 8.51 17.87 17.05
C ILE A 135 7.86 18.23 18.40
N ASP A 136 7.37 19.46 18.52
CA ASP A 136 6.70 19.91 19.75
C ASP A 136 5.42 19.11 20.01
N LEU A 137 4.63 18.87 18.95
CA LEU A 137 3.41 18.05 19.03
C LEU A 137 3.72 16.59 19.43
N ILE A 138 4.79 16.00 18.87
CA ILE A 138 5.21 14.64 19.23
C ILE A 138 5.66 14.59 20.69
N GLN A 139 6.42 15.58 21.17
CA GLN A 139 6.81 15.66 22.58
C GLN A 139 5.60 15.74 23.50
N GLU A 140 4.61 16.58 23.18
CA GLU A 140 3.38 16.68 23.95
C GLU A 140 2.59 15.37 23.98
N VAL A 141 2.58 14.63 22.85
CA VAL A 141 1.94 13.31 22.77
C VAL A 141 2.64 12.33 23.69
N LEU A 142 3.98 12.26 23.66
CA LEU A 142 4.79 11.34 24.46
C LEU A 142 4.68 11.61 25.97
N LEU A 143 4.55 12.88 26.39
CA LEU A 143 4.40 13.26 27.79
C LEU A 143 3.03 12.90 28.39
N THR A 144 2.05 12.57 27.53
CA THR A 144 0.67 12.26 27.93
C THR A 144 0.22 10.84 27.54
N ALA A 145 1.17 10.00 27.13
CA ALA A 145 0.97 8.60 26.76
C ALA A 145 1.00 7.65 27.97
#